data_d3e200c90e4b3c705c4cd1788bb3b1d3
#
_entry.id   d3e200c90e4b3c705c4cd1788bb3b1d3
#
_cell.length_a   1.000
_cell.length_b   1.000
_cell.length_c   1.000
_cell.angle_alpha   90.00
_cell.angle_beta   90.00
_cell.angle_gamma   90.00
#
_symmetry.space_group_name_H-M   'P 1'
#
loop_
_entity.id
_entity.type
_entity.pdbx_description
1 polymer ?
#
loop_
_entity_poly.entity_id
_entity_poly.type
_entity_poly.pdbx_seq_one_letter_code
_entity_poly.pdbx_strand_id
1 'polypeptide(L)'
;MSDCIFCKIIAGEIPASKVYEDDQVLAFLDISQVTPGHTLVVPKEHYRNLLEMDATSASQLFAQVPKVAQKVMKATKAEGMNIIANCEEVAGQTVFHTHVHLVPRYSADDDLKIDFIAHEPEFDKLAQVAETIKNA
;
A
#
# COMPACT_ATOMS: atom_id res chain seq x y z
N MET A 1 -10.73 -3.03 16.02
CA MET A 1 -9.66 -2.92 17.02
C MET A 1 -9.65 -1.53 17.60
N SER A 2 -9.82 -1.43 18.92
CA SER A 2 -9.98 -0.13 19.58
C SER A 2 -8.74 0.76 19.49
N ASP A 3 -7.56 0.16 19.37
CA ASP A 3 -6.30 0.92 19.30
C ASP A 3 -5.82 1.21 17.90
N CYS A 4 -6.49 0.68 16.88
CA CYS A 4 -6.07 0.88 15.50
C CYS A 4 -6.57 2.23 14.98
N ILE A 5 -5.62 3.10 14.61
CA ILE A 5 -5.97 4.43 14.11
C ILE A 5 -6.78 4.36 12.81
N PHE A 6 -6.48 3.38 11.94
CA PHE A 6 -7.23 3.24 10.69
C PHE A 6 -8.64 2.69 10.95
N CYS A 7 -8.80 1.77 11.91
CA CYS A 7 -10.14 1.32 12.33
C CYS A 7 -10.96 2.49 12.85
N LYS A 8 -10.33 3.41 13.58
CA LYS A 8 -11.02 4.60 14.10
C LYS A 8 -11.41 5.55 12.97
N ILE A 9 -10.58 5.70 11.96
CA ILE A 9 -10.92 6.49 10.77
C ILE A 9 -12.10 5.86 10.03
N ILE A 10 -12.08 4.53 9.86
CA ILE A 10 -13.14 3.78 9.20
C ILE A 10 -14.47 3.94 9.95
N ALA A 11 -14.41 3.93 11.27
CA ALA A 11 -15.58 4.09 12.13
C ALA A 11 -16.09 5.54 12.24
N GLY A 12 -15.33 6.50 11.70
CA GLY A 12 -15.69 7.91 11.75
C GLY A 12 -15.32 8.60 13.06
N GLU A 13 -14.56 7.94 13.92
CA GLU A 13 -14.12 8.51 15.21
C GLU A 13 -12.99 9.52 15.03
N ILE A 14 -12.17 9.36 13.98
CA ILE A 14 -11.08 10.27 13.64
C ILE A 14 -11.35 10.76 12.22
N PRO A 15 -11.30 12.08 11.97
CA PRO A 15 -11.52 12.61 10.62
C PRO A 15 -10.38 12.26 9.68
N ALA A 16 -10.70 12.14 8.39
CA ALA A 16 -9.71 11.92 7.34
C ALA A 16 -10.20 12.57 6.05
N SER A 17 -9.27 12.90 5.17
CA SER A 17 -9.59 13.44 3.86
C SER A 17 -9.82 12.28 2.90
N LYS A 18 -11.06 11.85 2.80
CA LYS A 18 -11.45 10.68 2.00
C LYS A 18 -11.49 11.02 0.52
N VAL A 19 -11.01 10.11 -0.31
CA VAL A 19 -11.06 10.25 -1.77
C VAL A 19 -11.91 9.18 -2.44
N TYR A 20 -12.18 8.06 -1.76
CA TYR A 20 -13.02 6.97 -2.24
C TYR A 20 -13.51 6.15 -1.07
N GLU A 21 -14.73 5.64 -1.17
CA GLU A 21 -15.26 4.73 -0.16
C GLU A 21 -16.34 3.83 -0.75
N ASP A 22 -16.31 2.55 -0.39
CA ASP A 22 -17.40 1.60 -0.64
C ASP A 22 -17.56 0.73 0.61
N ASP A 23 -18.34 -0.36 0.51
CA ASP A 23 -18.62 -1.20 1.67
C ASP A 23 -17.38 -1.94 2.20
N GLN A 24 -16.37 -2.13 1.37
CA GLN A 24 -15.21 -2.96 1.68
C GLN A 24 -13.91 -2.17 1.84
N VAL A 25 -13.83 -1.00 1.23
CA VAL A 25 -12.57 -0.29 1.05
C VAL A 25 -12.77 1.20 1.32
N LEU A 26 -11.77 1.80 1.95
CA LEU A 26 -11.68 3.25 2.15
C LEU A 26 -10.34 3.73 1.60
N ALA A 27 -10.35 4.86 0.91
CA ALA A 27 -9.11 5.52 0.49
C ALA A 27 -9.13 6.96 1.01
N PHE A 28 -8.01 7.38 1.60
CA PHE A 28 -7.88 8.71 2.19
C PHE A 28 -6.44 9.19 2.07
N LEU A 29 -6.25 10.50 2.16
CA LEU A 29 -4.92 11.07 2.04
C LEU A 29 -4.07 10.77 3.27
N ASP A 30 -2.81 10.40 3.03
CA ASP A 30 -1.82 10.30 4.10
C ASP A 30 -1.53 11.71 4.61
N ILE A 31 -1.60 11.92 5.92
CA ILE A 31 -1.35 13.24 6.50
C ILE A 31 0.10 13.69 6.34
N SER A 32 1.01 12.75 6.10
CA SER A 32 2.46 13.02 5.95
C SER A 32 2.90 13.19 4.50
N GLN A 33 1.99 13.31 3.57
CA GLN A 33 2.20 13.57 2.12
C GLN A 33 3.66 13.52 1.67
N VAL A 34 4.18 12.34 1.35
CA VAL A 34 5.54 12.21 0.81
C VAL A 34 5.66 13.01 -0.49
N THR A 35 4.63 12.91 -1.32
CA THR A 35 4.42 13.80 -2.47
C THR A 35 2.97 14.24 -2.44
N PRO A 36 2.63 15.38 -3.09
CA PRO A 36 1.22 15.81 -3.13
C PRO A 36 0.31 14.77 -3.76
N GLY A 37 -0.74 14.40 -3.03
CA GLY A 37 -1.67 13.36 -3.47
C GLY A 37 -1.38 11.97 -2.94
N HIS A 38 -0.39 11.82 -2.08
CA HIS A 38 -0.07 10.56 -1.41
C HIS A 38 -1.32 10.03 -0.71
N THR A 39 -1.84 8.90 -1.18
CA THR A 39 -3.10 8.31 -0.75
C THR A 39 -2.87 6.93 -0.16
N LEU A 40 -3.69 6.57 0.81
CA LEU A 40 -3.71 5.22 1.39
C LEU A 40 -5.01 4.55 0.99
N VAL A 41 -4.92 3.28 0.57
CA VAL A 41 -6.09 2.45 0.29
C VAL A 41 -6.10 1.34 1.33
N VAL A 42 -7.17 1.24 2.10
CA VAL A 42 -7.26 0.29 3.21
C VAL A 42 -8.51 -0.56 3.11
N PRO A 43 -8.45 -1.85 3.51
CA PRO A 43 -9.66 -2.63 3.71
C PRO A 43 -10.38 -2.14 4.96
N LYS A 44 -11.70 -2.16 4.96
CA LYS A 44 -12.47 -1.77 6.15
C LYS A 44 -12.34 -2.81 7.25
N GLU A 45 -12.21 -4.08 6.89
CA GLU A 45 -11.93 -5.13 7.84
C GLU A 45 -10.46 -5.06 8.26
N HIS A 46 -10.21 -5.28 9.56
CA HIS A 46 -8.85 -5.19 10.09
C HIS A 46 -8.04 -6.44 9.79
N TYR A 47 -6.90 -6.25 9.13
CA TYR A 47 -5.83 -7.24 8.95
C TYR A 47 -4.52 -6.56 9.28
N ARG A 48 -3.60 -7.26 9.93
CA ARG A 48 -2.30 -6.68 10.26
C ARG A 48 -1.56 -6.18 9.02
N ASN A 49 -1.50 -7.00 7.98
CA ASN A 49 -0.94 -6.64 6.67
C ASN A 49 -1.38 -7.66 5.63
N LEU A 50 -0.88 -7.55 4.40
CA LEU A 50 -1.27 -8.42 3.29
C LEU A 50 -0.98 -9.90 3.56
N LEU A 51 0.02 -10.21 4.38
CA LEU A 51 0.38 -11.60 4.68
C LEU A 51 -0.71 -12.33 5.47
N GLU A 52 -1.59 -11.58 6.15
CA GLU A 52 -2.72 -12.17 6.89
C GLU A 52 -4.02 -12.21 6.10
N MET A 53 -4.07 -11.59 4.93
CA MET A 53 -5.32 -11.49 4.19
C MET A 53 -5.63 -12.77 3.41
N ASP A 54 -6.89 -13.18 3.42
CA ASP A 54 -7.37 -14.24 2.55
C ASP A 54 -7.53 -13.72 1.12
N ALA A 55 -7.66 -14.64 0.16
CA ALA A 55 -7.73 -14.30 -1.26
C ALA A 55 -8.94 -13.42 -1.59
N THR A 56 -10.08 -13.65 -0.96
CA THR A 56 -11.30 -12.87 -1.21
C THR A 56 -11.13 -11.43 -0.76
N SER A 57 -10.66 -11.23 0.48
CA SER A 57 -10.44 -9.88 1.02
C SER A 57 -9.36 -9.14 0.26
N ALA A 58 -8.27 -9.82 -0.10
CA ALA A 58 -7.21 -9.22 -0.90
C ALA A 58 -7.71 -8.82 -2.28
N SER A 59 -8.53 -9.67 -2.91
CA SER A 59 -9.14 -9.36 -4.21
C SER A 59 -10.03 -8.12 -4.15
N GLN A 60 -10.82 -7.99 -3.10
CA GLN A 60 -11.68 -6.83 -2.90
C GLN A 60 -10.87 -5.54 -2.77
N LEU A 61 -9.79 -5.59 -2.00
CA LEU A 61 -8.89 -4.44 -1.84
C LEU A 61 -8.23 -4.07 -3.18
N PHE A 62 -7.60 -5.02 -3.82
CA PHE A 62 -6.83 -4.76 -5.04
C PHE A 62 -7.71 -4.50 -6.27
N ALA A 63 -8.97 -4.88 -6.24
CA ALA A 63 -9.91 -4.46 -7.29
C ALA A 63 -10.09 -2.94 -7.31
N GLN A 64 -9.95 -2.28 -6.14
CA GLN A 64 -10.13 -0.83 -6.05
C GLN A 64 -8.81 -0.05 -6.23
N VAL A 65 -7.67 -0.68 -5.99
CA VAL A 65 -6.38 0.01 -6.07
C VAL A 65 -6.16 0.68 -7.44
N PRO A 66 -6.35 0.01 -8.58
CA PRO A 66 -6.17 0.69 -9.87
C PRO A 66 -7.14 1.85 -10.09
N LYS A 67 -8.38 1.70 -9.63
CA LYS A 67 -9.40 2.75 -9.80
C LYS A 67 -9.02 4.02 -9.03
N VAL A 68 -8.62 3.86 -7.78
CA VAL A 68 -8.19 4.99 -6.95
C VAL A 68 -6.91 5.60 -7.52
N ALA A 69 -5.95 4.75 -7.91
CA ALA A 69 -4.69 5.20 -8.50
C ALA A 69 -4.92 6.05 -9.75
N GLN A 70 -5.83 5.61 -10.63
CA GLN A 70 -6.18 6.36 -11.84
C GLN A 70 -6.79 7.72 -11.51
N LYS A 71 -7.65 7.78 -10.49
CA LYS A 71 -8.23 9.05 -10.03
C LYS A 71 -7.14 10.00 -9.52
N VAL A 72 -6.22 9.48 -8.72
CA VAL A 72 -5.11 10.27 -8.17
C VAL A 72 -4.23 10.78 -9.32
N MET A 73 -3.86 9.92 -10.26
CA MET A 73 -3.03 10.33 -11.41
C MET A 73 -3.71 11.42 -12.22
N LYS A 74 -5.00 11.28 -12.49
CA LYS A 74 -5.76 12.26 -13.27
C LYS A 74 -5.85 13.60 -12.54
N ALA A 75 -6.12 13.57 -11.25
CA ALA A 75 -6.29 14.79 -10.45
C ALA A 75 -4.99 15.53 -10.24
N THR A 76 -3.88 14.81 -10.02
CA THR A 76 -2.59 15.41 -9.69
C THR A 76 -1.75 15.73 -10.93
N LYS A 77 -2.08 15.12 -12.06
CA LYS A 77 -1.28 15.21 -13.29
C LYS A 77 0.15 14.72 -13.09
N ALA A 78 0.35 13.79 -12.16
CA ALA A 78 1.64 13.17 -11.93
C ALA A 78 2.11 12.39 -13.15
N GLU A 79 3.40 12.19 -13.28
CA GLU A 79 4.00 11.47 -14.41
C GLU A 79 4.10 9.97 -14.16
N GLY A 80 4.03 9.55 -12.91
CA GLY A 80 4.08 8.14 -12.53
C GLY A 80 3.58 7.94 -11.12
N MET A 81 3.64 6.71 -10.64
CA MET A 81 3.19 6.38 -9.31
C MET A 81 3.93 5.16 -8.78
N ASN A 82 4.34 5.22 -7.53
CA ASN A 82 4.78 4.03 -6.82
C ASN A 82 3.63 3.52 -5.95
N ILE A 83 3.39 2.23 -6.02
CA ILE A 83 2.36 1.55 -5.24
C ILE A 83 3.10 0.63 -4.29
N ILE A 84 2.97 0.90 -2.98
CA ILE A 84 3.80 0.28 -1.96
C ILE A 84 2.92 -0.31 -0.87
N ALA A 85 3.17 -1.57 -0.51
CA ALA A 85 2.54 -2.21 0.63
C ALA A 85 3.63 -2.82 1.49
N ASN A 86 3.72 -2.38 2.74
CA ASN A 86 4.76 -2.85 3.66
C ASN A 86 4.19 -3.89 4.61
N CYS A 87 4.88 -5.00 4.74
CA CYS A 87 4.49 -6.09 5.64
C CYS A 87 5.58 -6.26 6.69
N GLU A 88 5.27 -5.91 7.93
CA GLU A 88 6.11 -5.95 9.12
C GLU A 88 7.07 -4.77 9.24
N GLU A 89 7.50 -4.53 10.47
CA GLU A 89 8.30 -3.36 10.83
C GLU A 89 9.61 -3.28 10.04
N VAL A 90 10.28 -4.41 9.85
CA VAL A 90 11.56 -4.45 9.11
C VAL A 90 11.40 -4.01 7.66
N ALA A 91 10.20 -4.15 7.11
CA ALA A 91 9.88 -3.73 5.74
C ALA A 91 9.29 -2.31 5.68
N GLY A 92 9.22 -1.59 6.80
CA GLY A 92 8.76 -0.22 6.84
C GLY A 92 7.31 -0.01 7.27
N GLN A 93 6.63 -1.07 7.73
CA GLN A 93 5.26 -0.93 8.22
C GLN A 93 5.26 -0.24 9.58
N THR A 94 4.50 0.85 9.71
CA THR A 94 4.38 1.60 10.96
C THR A 94 2.98 1.57 11.56
N VAL A 95 1.95 1.40 10.75
CA VAL A 95 0.57 1.19 11.22
C VAL A 95 0.18 -0.24 10.88
N PHE A 96 -0.28 -1.00 11.88
CA PHE A 96 -0.56 -2.43 11.73
C PHE A 96 -2.02 -2.68 11.38
N HIS A 97 -2.41 -2.11 10.29
CA HIS A 97 -3.65 -2.31 9.57
C HIS A 97 -3.28 -2.21 8.09
N THR A 98 -3.61 -3.23 7.31
CA THR A 98 -3.23 -3.29 5.90
C THR A 98 -3.51 -1.98 5.18
N HIS A 99 -2.52 -1.45 4.49
CA HIS A 99 -2.71 -0.27 3.67
C HIS A 99 -1.75 -0.28 2.49
N VAL A 100 -2.24 0.24 1.39
CA VAL A 100 -1.47 0.36 0.15
C VAL A 100 -1.23 1.84 -0.08
N HIS A 101 0.05 2.21 -0.15
CA HIS A 101 0.45 3.58 -0.46
C HIS A 101 0.38 3.82 -1.96
N LEU A 102 -0.30 4.87 -2.36
CA LEU A 102 -0.27 5.38 -3.72
C LEU A 102 0.51 6.69 -3.67
N VAL A 103 1.73 6.67 -4.20
CA VAL A 103 2.61 7.84 -4.12
C VAL A 103 2.82 8.39 -5.53
N PRO A 104 2.11 9.48 -5.89
CA PRO A 104 2.31 10.11 -7.20
C PRO A 104 3.74 10.60 -7.34
N ARG A 105 4.31 10.45 -8.53
CA ARG A 105 5.68 10.88 -8.81
C ARG A 105 5.67 11.96 -9.86
N TYR A 106 6.33 13.06 -9.54
CA TYR A 106 6.38 14.26 -10.40
C TYR A 106 7.73 14.42 -11.06
N SER A 107 8.77 13.83 -10.48
CA SER A 107 10.12 13.79 -11.06
C SER A 107 10.88 12.65 -10.37
N ALA A 108 12.02 12.27 -10.95
CA ALA A 108 12.90 11.27 -10.34
C ALA A 108 13.54 11.76 -9.04
N ASP A 109 13.53 13.08 -8.81
CA ASP A 109 14.21 13.70 -7.67
C ASP A 109 13.26 14.14 -6.55
N ASP A 110 12.00 13.73 -6.61
CA ASP A 110 11.05 14.07 -5.54
C ASP A 110 11.36 13.30 -4.25
N ASP A 111 10.51 13.47 -3.23
CA ASP A 111 10.84 13.05 -1.87
C ASP A 111 10.67 11.55 -1.58
N LEU A 112 10.22 10.75 -2.54
CA LEU A 112 10.23 9.30 -2.37
C LEU A 112 11.56 8.75 -2.89
N LYS A 113 12.36 8.20 -1.98
CA LYS A 113 13.65 7.59 -2.35
C LYS A 113 13.54 6.08 -2.24
N ILE A 114 13.79 5.38 -3.33
CA ILE A 114 13.81 3.93 -3.37
C ILE A 114 15.18 3.50 -3.88
N ASP A 115 15.97 2.92 -2.98
CA ASP A 115 17.32 2.49 -3.30
C ASP A 115 17.43 0.98 -3.19
N PHE A 116 17.99 0.35 -4.22
CA PHE A 116 18.27 -1.07 -4.23
C PHE A 116 19.75 -1.30 -4.40
N ILE A 117 20.29 -2.23 -3.61
CA ILE A 117 21.65 -2.71 -3.84
C ILE A 117 21.49 -4.04 -4.58
N ALA A 118 21.77 -4.03 -5.87
CA ALA A 118 21.65 -5.22 -6.70
C ALA A 118 22.91 -6.09 -6.57
N HIS A 119 22.73 -7.37 -6.67
CA HIS A 119 23.82 -8.34 -6.55
C HIS A 119 23.95 -9.12 -7.86
N GLU A 120 25.17 -9.58 -8.16
CA GLU A 120 25.41 -10.41 -9.33
C GLU A 120 24.59 -11.72 -9.23
N PRO A 121 24.02 -12.18 -10.35
CA PRO A 121 23.21 -13.41 -10.31
C PRO A 121 24.04 -14.66 -10.04
N GLU A 122 23.50 -15.53 -9.20
CA GLU A 122 24.07 -16.86 -8.95
C GLU A 122 22.98 -17.88 -9.32
N PHE A 123 23.02 -18.34 -10.56
CA PHE A 123 21.91 -19.11 -11.14
C PHE A 123 21.58 -20.40 -10.40
N ASP A 124 22.59 -21.09 -9.86
CA ASP A 124 22.34 -22.29 -9.07
C ASP A 124 21.57 -21.99 -7.79
N LYS A 125 21.91 -20.89 -7.14
CA LYS A 125 21.20 -20.44 -5.92
C LYS A 125 19.79 -19.97 -6.24
N LEU A 126 19.60 -19.30 -7.36
CA LEU A 126 18.26 -18.90 -7.81
C LEU A 126 17.35 -20.10 -8.00
N ALA A 127 17.86 -21.17 -8.62
CA ALA A 127 17.09 -22.38 -8.81
C ALA A 127 16.71 -23.03 -7.48
N GLN A 128 17.63 -23.06 -6.52
CA GLN A 128 17.38 -23.60 -5.18
C GLN A 128 16.32 -22.79 -4.42
N VAL A 129 16.42 -21.46 -4.47
CA VAL A 129 15.45 -20.58 -3.82
C VAL A 129 14.06 -20.77 -4.44
N ALA A 130 13.99 -20.86 -5.77
CA ALA A 130 12.73 -21.09 -6.47
C ALA A 130 12.07 -22.40 -6.01
N GLU A 131 12.84 -23.48 -5.90
CA GLU A 131 12.32 -24.77 -5.42
C GLU A 131 11.85 -24.69 -3.98
N THR A 132 12.59 -23.99 -3.11
CA THR A 132 12.20 -23.79 -1.71
C THR A 132 10.85 -23.07 -1.62
N ILE A 133 10.66 -22.02 -2.42
CA ILE A 133 9.41 -21.26 -2.42
C ILE A 133 8.25 -22.10 -2.95
N LYS A 134 8.47 -22.84 -4.05
CA LYS A 134 7.43 -23.71 -4.64
C LYS A 134 6.94 -24.75 -3.65
N ASN A 135 7.81 -25.25 -2.81
CA ASN A 135 7.52 -26.35 -1.89
C ASN A 135 7.12 -25.90 -0.49
N ALA A 136 6.97 -24.60 -0.28
CA ALA A 136 6.56 -24.07 1.01
C ALA A 136 5.07 -24.28 1.30
#